data_ff5ba0221266d97988f6194de0f484f3
#
_entry.id   ff5ba0221266d97988f6194de0f484f3
#
_cell.length_a   1.000
_cell.length_b   1.000
_cell.length_c   1.000
_cell.angle_alpha   90.00
_cell.angle_beta   90.00
_cell.angle_gamma   90.00
#
_symmetry.space_group_name_H-M   'P 1'
#
loop_
_entity.id
_entity.type
_entity.pdbx_description
1 polymer ?
#
loop_
_entity_poly.entity_id
_entity_poly.type
_entity_poly.pdbx_seq_one_letter_code
_entity_poly.pdbx_strand_id
1 'polypeptide(L)'
;MRDLQTRGERVYGFTLHGARAARRDGFDVSDSVEEVLRRAEHDRALVVVAVPMRAVASVLDQVAEFAPSCGITDVVSVKKPVYDLVVERGLESRYVGGHPMAGTEFSGWTASQEGLFASAAWAVTFDYAREHPGDPAWAELFTVVCRMASVVGAEAVPVSVDRHDEAVARVSHLPHVIAEALALVGDHGGTLAQSLSAGSFRGSTRVASTDPDLVRNMCETNAESLVPVLDEFIALLQGARDSLSGESRSLEELTKSGHRAHLRMAARKGARRESVSPVEISSRPIMRVHPGTPGWEKQLVQIESVGGRVEVF
;
A
#
# COMPACT_ATOMS: atom_id res chain seq x y z
N MET A 1 2.02 10.58 -10.88
CA MET A 1 2.18 11.44 -12.09
C MET A 1 3.63 11.90 -12.26
N ARG A 2 4.27 12.56 -11.27
CA ARG A 2 5.65 13.09 -11.43
C ARG A 2 6.62 12.03 -11.95
N ASP A 3 6.78 10.92 -11.25
CA ASP A 3 7.74 9.87 -11.64
C ASP A 3 7.46 9.27 -13.04
N LEU A 4 6.18 9.08 -13.40
CA LEU A 4 5.82 8.58 -14.73
C LEU A 4 6.20 9.59 -15.82
N GLN A 5 5.88 10.87 -15.63
CA GLN A 5 6.20 11.92 -16.61
C GLN A 5 7.73 12.10 -16.76
N THR A 6 8.48 12.09 -15.66
CA THR A 6 9.95 12.15 -15.68
C THR A 6 10.58 10.96 -16.43
N ARG A 7 9.91 9.81 -16.44
CA ARG A 7 10.32 8.61 -17.20
C ARG A 7 9.84 8.61 -18.65
N GLY A 8 9.19 9.68 -19.11
CA GLY A 8 8.73 9.85 -20.50
C GLY A 8 7.35 9.27 -20.79
N GLU A 9 6.63 8.83 -19.77
CA GLU A 9 5.26 8.35 -19.94
C GLU A 9 4.29 9.53 -20.15
N ARG A 10 3.31 9.35 -21.03
CA ARG A 10 2.25 10.33 -21.22
C ARG A 10 1.20 10.18 -20.13
N VAL A 11 1.10 11.17 -19.25
CA VAL A 11 0.22 11.16 -18.08
C VAL A 11 -0.67 12.40 -18.10
N TYR A 12 -1.96 12.19 -17.92
CA TYR A 12 -2.93 13.25 -17.68
C TYR A 12 -3.88 12.83 -16.58
N GLY A 13 -4.62 13.74 -15.99
CA GLY A 13 -5.44 13.39 -14.86
C GLY A 13 -6.52 14.39 -14.50
N PHE A 14 -7.32 13.97 -13.53
CA PHE A 14 -8.34 14.77 -12.88
C PHE A 14 -8.04 14.90 -11.38
N THR A 15 -8.33 16.05 -10.80
CA THR A 15 -8.34 16.23 -9.35
C THR A 15 -9.29 17.37 -8.95
N LEU A 16 -10.04 17.15 -7.87
CA LEU A 16 -10.92 18.19 -7.29
C LEU A 16 -10.10 19.31 -6.64
N HIS A 17 -8.91 18.97 -6.11
CA HIS A 17 -8.07 19.90 -5.38
C HIS A 17 -6.65 19.89 -5.94
N GLY A 18 -6.04 21.06 -6.08
CA GLY A 18 -4.65 21.16 -6.55
C GLY A 18 -4.46 21.21 -8.07
N ALA A 19 -5.52 21.12 -8.91
CA ALA A 19 -5.41 21.17 -10.37
C ALA A 19 -4.64 22.41 -10.87
N ARG A 20 -4.89 23.58 -10.28
CA ARG A 20 -4.19 24.82 -10.64
C ARG A 20 -2.69 24.75 -10.33
N ALA A 21 -2.29 24.12 -9.22
CA ALA A 21 -0.90 23.92 -8.86
C ALA A 21 -0.21 22.92 -9.79
N ALA A 22 -0.88 21.80 -10.09
CA ALA A 22 -0.38 20.81 -11.04
C ALA A 22 -0.16 21.38 -12.44
N ARG A 23 -1.11 22.19 -12.95
CA ARG A 23 -0.97 22.88 -14.26
C ARG A 23 0.20 23.86 -14.28
N ARG A 24 0.44 24.60 -13.19
CA ARG A 24 1.62 25.48 -13.07
C ARG A 24 2.93 24.73 -13.15
N ASP A 25 2.95 23.50 -12.62
CA ASP A 25 4.11 22.61 -12.67
C ASP A 25 4.24 21.86 -14.02
N GLY A 26 3.38 22.20 -15.02
CA GLY A 26 3.45 21.63 -16.37
C GLY A 26 2.73 20.30 -16.54
N PHE A 27 1.83 19.93 -15.63
CA PHE A 27 1.03 18.70 -15.74
C PHE A 27 -0.30 18.93 -16.45
N ASP A 28 -0.67 17.97 -17.30
CA ASP A 28 -1.94 17.95 -18.01
C ASP A 28 -3.05 17.46 -17.07
N VAL A 29 -3.82 18.39 -16.53
CA VAL A 29 -4.86 18.12 -15.53
C VAL A 29 -6.13 18.86 -15.88
N SER A 30 -7.26 18.14 -16.00
CA SER A 30 -8.60 18.67 -16.18
C SER A 30 -9.35 18.83 -14.85
N ASP A 31 -10.35 19.69 -14.85
CA ASP A 31 -11.34 19.84 -13.78
C ASP A 31 -12.58 18.95 -14.01
N SER A 32 -12.63 18.24 -15.15
CA SER A 32 -13.71 17.31 -15.52
C SER A 32 -13.20 15.88 -15.56
N VAL A 33 -13.78 15.03 -14.72
CA VAL A 33 -13.49 13.59 -14.71
C VAL A 33 -13.99 12.93 -15.99
N GLU A 34 -15.17 13.34 -16.51
CA GLU A 34 -15.71 12.82 -17.77
C GLU A 34 -14.78 13.09 -18.96
N GLU A 35 -14.25 14.31 -19.07
CA GLU A 35 -13.29 14.65 -20.11
C GLU A 35 -12.06 13.75 -20.07
N VAL A 36 -11.49 13.54 -18.87
CA VAL A 36 -10.31 12.70 -18.67
C VAL A 36 -10.62 11.24 -19.03
N LEU A 37 -11.76 10.72 -18.63
CA LEU A 37 -12.15 9.33 -18.91
C LEU A 37 -12.47 9.12 -20.40
N ARG A 38 -13.17 10.03 -21.07
CA ARG A 38 -13.41 9.94 -22.53
C ARG A 38 -12.09 9.98 -23.32
N ARG A 39 -11.14 10.77 -22.86
CA ARG A 39 -9.80 10.79 -23.43
C ARG A 39 -9.07 9.47 -23.17
N ALA A 40 -9.19 8.91 -21.98
CA ALA A 40 -8.62 7.60 -21.65
C ALA A 40 -9.17 6.50 -22.57
N GLU A 41 -10.47 6.49 -22.81
CA GLU A 41 -11.12 5.57 -23.74
C GLU A 41 -10.59 5.70 -25.17
N HIS A 42 -10.48 6.94 -25.68
CA HIS A 42 -9.92 7.21 -26.99
C HIS A 42 -8.47 6.73 -27.13
N ASP A 43 -7.66 6.97 -26.10
CA ASP A 43 -6.23 6.64 -26.07
C ASP A 43 -5.95 5.19 -25.66
N ARG A 44 -6.97 4.43 -25.23
CA ARG A 44 -6.86 3.10 -24.57
C ARG A 44 -5.87 3.12 -23.41
N ALA A 45 -5.99 4.13 -22.58
CA ALA A 45 -5.08 4.35 -21.46
C ALA A 45 -5.40 3.45 -20.27
N LEU A 46 -4.41 3.19 -19.43
CA LEU A 46 -4.65 2.61 -18.09
C LEU A 46 -5.24 3.68 -17.19
N VAL A 47 -6.41 3.41 -16.61
CA VAL A 47 -7.06 4.27 -15.62
C VAL A 47 -6.53 3.93 -14.24
N VAL A 48 -5.91 4.90 -13.56
CA VAL A 48 -5.41 4.76 -12.18
C VAL A 48 -6.34 5.48 -11.21
N VAL A 49 -7.09 4.74 -10.42
CA VAL A 49 -7.99 5.26 -9.39
C VAL A 49 -7.18 5.65 -8.15
N ALA A 50 -6.99 6.96 -7.96
CA ALA A 50 -6.17 7.53 -6.88
C ALA A 50 -7.00 8.49 -6.02
N VAL A 51 -8.16 8.01 -5.55
CA VAL A 51 -9.10 8.77 -4.73
C VAL A 51 -9.29 8.12 -3.36
N PRO A 52 -9.74 8.85 -2.34
CA PRO A 52 -10.11 8.25 -1.06
C PRO A 52 -11.18 7.16 -1.23
N MET A 53 -11.15 6.12 -0.38
CA MET A 53 -12.04 4.95 -0.47
C MET A 53 -13.52 5.34 -0.66
N ARG A 54 -14.00 6.36 0.05
CA ARG A 54 -15.38 6.85 -0.06
C ARG A 54 -15.80 7.33 -1.46
N ALA A 55 -14.83 7.65 -2.32
CA ALA A 55 -15.10 8.12 -3.69
C ALA A 55 -14.92 7.00 -4.75
N VAL A 56 -14.39 5.84 -4.36
CA VAL A 56 -14.06 4.76 -5.30
C VAL A 56 -15.30 4.28 -6.06
N ALA A 57 -16.42 4.03 -5.37
CA ALA A 57 -17.66 3.55 -5.98
C ALA A 57 -18.11 4.48 -7.13
N SER A 58 -18.22 5.78 -6.84
CA SER A 58 -18.64 6.79 -7.84
C SER A 58 -17.65 6.92 -9.00
N VAL A 59 -16.35 6.77 -8.74
CA VAL A 59 -15.34 6.81 -9.81
C VAL A 59 -15.43 5.57 -10.69
N LEU A 60 -15.66 4.39 -10.10
CA LEU A 60 -15.84 3.15 -10.88
C LEU A 60 -17.10 3.21 -11.77
N ASP A 61 -18.20 3.81 -11.27
CA ASP A 61 -19.41 4.04 -12.07
C ASP A 61 -19.10 4.91 -13.30
N GLN A 62 -18.35 6.00 -13.12
CA GLN A 62 -17.94 6.89 -14.20
C GLN A 62 -16.95 6.22 -15.18
N VAL A 63 -16.03 5.39 -14.67
CA VAL A 63 -15.12 4.60 -15.52
C VAL A 63 -15.91 3.59 -16.35
N ALA A 64 -16.93 2.95 -15.77
CA ALA A 64 -17.79 2.04 -16.51
C ALA A 64 -18.57 2.75 -17.64
N GLU A 65 -18.99 3.99 -17.41
CA GLU A 65 -19.76 4.78 -18.35
C GLU A 65 -18.89 5.42 -19.46
N PHE A 66 -17.78 6.07 -19.08
CA PHE A 66 -17.02 6.92 -19.98
C PHE A 66 -15.72 6.30 -20.52
N ALA A 67 -15.27 5.19 -19.93
CA ALA A 67 -14.06 4.46 -20.33
C ALA A 67 -14.27 2.93 -20.27
N PRO A 68 -15.30 2.40 -20.99
CA PRO A 68 -15.70 0.99 -20.87
C PRO A 68 -14.65 -0.02 -21.35
N SER A 69 -13.70 0.39 -22.22
CA SER A 69 -12.65 -0.49 -22.77
C SER A 69 -11.31 -0.37 -22.05
N CYS A 70 -11.18 0.56 -21.09
CA CYS A 70 -9.92 0.80 -20.41
C CYS A 70 -9.64 -0.26 -19.32
N GLY A 71 -8.37 -0.66 -19.19
CA GLY A 71 -7.87 -1.34 -18.01
C GLY A 71 -7.87 -0.40 -16.79
N ILE A 72 -8.12 -0.95 -15.62
CA ILE A 72 -8.26 -0.22 -14.36
C ILE A 72 -7.25 -0.75 -13.36
N THR A 73 -6.58 0.16 -12.67
CA THR A 73 -5.85 -0.13 -11.43
C THR A 73 -6.15 0.95 -10.38
N ASP A 74 -5.76 0.72 -9.15
CA ASP A 74 -5.89 1.71 -8.08
C ASP A 74 -4.62 1.81 -7.24
N VAL A 75 -4.59 2.77 -6.32
CA VAL A 75 -3.52 2.96 -5.32
C VAL A 75 -4.07 3.10 -3.90
N VAL A 76 -5.27 2.59 -3.66
CA VAL A 76 -5.94 2.66 -2.36
C VAL A 76 -5.25 1.75 -1.36
N SER A 77 -5.20 2.15 -0.09
CA SER A 77 -4.45 1.44 0.97
C SER A 77 -5.06 0.10 1.38
N VAL A 78 -6.30 -0.18 1.02
CA VAL A 78 -7.03 -1.43 1.30
C VAL A 78 -7.51 -2.04 -0.01
N LYS A 79 -7.53 -3.38 -0.10
CA LYS A 79 -7.84 -4.04 -1.38
C LYS A 79 -9.22 -4.69 -1.40
N LYS A 80 -9.62 -5.35 -0.31
CA LYS A 80 -10.90 -6.06 -0.26
C LYS A 80 -12.10 -5.17 -0.58
N PRO A 81 -12.28 -4.00 0.07
CA PRO A 81 -13.42 -3.15 -0.21
C PRO A 81 -13.44 -2.57 -1.63
N VAL A 82 -12.25 -2.33 -2.22
CA VAL A 82 -12.16 -1.89 -3.62
C VAL A 82 -12.54 -3.03 -4.56
N TYR A 83 -12.02 -4.23 -4.31
CA TYR A 83 -12.30 -5.41 -5.13
C TYR A 83 -13.77 -5.80 -5.10
N ASP A 84 -14.42 -5.74 -3.92
CA ASP A 84 -15.87 -5.97 -3.79
C ASP A 84 -16.66 -5.00 -4.65
N LEU A 85 -16.34 -3.71 -4.63
CA LEU A 85 -16.98 -2.70 -5.50
C LEU A 85 -16.73 -2.96 -7.00
N VAL A 86 -15.58 -3.51 -7.35
CA VAL A 86 -15.23 -3.89 -8.74
C VAL A 86 -16.08 -5.07 -9.18
N VAL A 87 -16.19 -6.12 -8.34
CA VAL A 87 -17.02 -7.31 -8.61
C VAL A 87 -18.50 -6.97 -8.72
N GLU A 88 -19.03 -6.15 -7.79
CA GLU A 88 -20.41 -5.66 -7.85
C GLU A 88 -20.79 -4.98 -9.18
N ARG A 89 -19.78 -4.44 -9.88
CA ARG A 89 -19.94 -3.74 -11.16
C ARG A 89 -19.56 -4.58 -12.38
N GLY A 90 -19.14 -5.84 -12.19
CA GLY A 90 -18.66 -6.71 -13.27
C GLY A 90 -17.42 -6.18 -13.98
N LEU A 91 -16.52 -5.52 -13.24
CA LEU A 91 -15.31 -4.89 -13.77
C LEU A 91 -14.03 -5.72 -13.53
N GLU A 92 -14.12 -6.88 -12.89
CA GLU A 92 -12.99 -7.70 -12.45
C GLU A 92 -12.10 -8.17 -13.61
N SER A 93 -12.68 -8.41 -14.77
CA SER A 93 -11.94 -8.84 -15.98
C SER A 93 -11.05 -7.73 -16.58
N ARG A 94 -11.22 -6.49 -16.15
CA ARG A 94 -10.42 -5.34 -16.57
C ARG A 94 -9.82 -4.54 -15.40
N TYR A 95 -9.68 -5.19 -14.23
CA TYR A 95 -9.14 -4.57 -13.04
C TYR A 95 -7.99 -5.38 -12.45
N VAL A 96 -6.91 -4.70 -12.10
CA VAL A 96 -5.79 -5.21 -11.32
C VAL A 96 -5.51 -4.23 -10.19
N GLY A 97 -5.77 -4.63 -8.95
CA GLY A 97 -5.58 -3.77 -7.79
C GLY A 97 -4.11 -3.46 -7.53
N GLY A 98 -3.84 -2.27 -7.03
CA GLY A 98 -2.51 -1.81 -6.68
C GLY A 98 -2.47 -1.12 -5.32
N HIS A 99 -1.32 -1.19 -4.64
CA HIS A 99 -1.04 -0.37 -3.46
C HIS A 99 0.46 -0.12 -3.32
N PRO A 100 0.93 1.10 -3.62
CA PRO A 100 2.32 1.47 -3.34
C PRO A 100 2.54 1.63 -1.83
N MET A 101 3.44 0.82 -1.27
CA MET A 101 3.82 0.89 0.15
C MET A 101 4.78 2.05 0.37
N ALA A 102 4.35 3.25 -0.02
CA ALA A 102 5.12 4.48 0.08
C ALA A 102 4.17 5.65 0.32
N GLY A 103 4.54 6.53 1.24
CA GLY A 103 3.77 7.72 1.57
C GLY A 103 4.51 8.58 2.57
N THR A 104 4.05 9.81 2.71
CA THR A 104 4.48 10.72 3.77
C THR A 104 3.26 11.13 4.59
N GLU A 105 3.48 11.76 5.73
CA GLU A 105 2.44 12.36 6.57
C GLU A 105 1.72 13.54 5.90
N PHE A 106 2.24 14.04 4.77
CA PHE A 106 1.68 15.17 4.02
C PHE A 106 0.81 14.68 2.86
N SER A 107 -0.17 15.49 2.47
CA SER A 107 -1.12 15.19 1.40
C SER A 107 -1.24 16.31 0.37
N GLY A 108 -1.88 16.01 -0.75
CA GLY A 108 -2.12 16.95 -1.84
C GLY A 108 -0.95 17.14 -2.79
N TRP A 109 -1.16 17.97 -3.83
CA TRP A 109 -0.19 18.16 -4.91
C TRP A 109 1.15 18.71 -4.43
N THR A 110 1.13 19.65 -3.49
CA THR A 110 2.33 20.32 -2.95
C THR A 110 3.24 19.39 -2.15
N ALA A 111 2.69 18.29 -1.63
CA ALA A 111 3.44 17.26 -0.93
C ALA A 111 4.01 16.19 -1.88
N SER A 112 3.64 16.23 -3.16
CA SER A 112 4.15 15.25 -4.14
C SER A 112 5.62 15.49 -4.42
N GLN A 113 6.41 14.41 -4.43
CA GLN A 113 7.84 14.44 -4.70
C GLN A 113 8.24 13.33 -5.67
N GLU A 114 9.29 13.59 -6.44
CA GLU A 114 9.91 12.58 -7.30
C GLU A 114 10.64 11.52 -6.49
N GLY A 115 10.67 10.29 -7.02
CA GLY A 115 11.37 9.17 -6.41
C GLY A 115 10.69 8.59 -5.17
N LEU A 116 9.47 9.02 -4.84
CA LEU A 116 8.73 8.52 -3.68
C LEU A 116 8.60 6.99 -3.68
N PHE A 117 8.48 6.39 -4.85
CA PHE A 117 8.25 4.96 -5.01
C PHE A 117 9.53 4.14 -5.18
N ALA A 118 10.70 4.79 -5.27
CA ALA A 118 11.96 4.10 -5.52
C ALA A 118 12.24 3.03 -4.45
N SER A 119 12.43 1.79 -4.88
CA SER A 119 12.64 0.59 -4.03
C SER A 119 11.46 0.24 -3.09
N ALA A 120 10.33 0.95 -3.19
CA ALA A 120 9.14 0.62 -2.43
C ALA A 120 8.47 -0.66 -2.96
N ALA A 121 7.85 -1.45 -2.08
CA ALA A 121 6.95 -2.49 -2.53
C ALA A 121 5.71 -1.85 -3.16
N TRP A 122 5.26 -2.40 -4.29
CA TRP A 122 3.97 -2.10 -4.89
C TRP A 122 3.16 -3.38 -4.93
N ALA A 123 2.20 -3.52 -4.03
CA ALA A 123 1.30 -4.67 -4.04
C ALA A 123 0.49 -4.67 -5.34
N VAL A 124 0.39 -5.83 -5.98
CA VAL A 124 -0.38 -6.03 -7.23
C VAL A 124 -1.27 -7.25 -7.04
N THR A 125 -2.60 -7.07 -7.09
CA THR A 125 -3.52 -8.17 -6.82
C THR A 125 -3.67 -9.09 -8.03
N PHE A 126 -3.91 -10.39 -7.75
CA PHE A 126 -4.01 -11.41 -8.81
C PHE A 126 -5.21 -12.37 -8.64
N ASP A 127 -6.21 -11.97 -7.86
CA ASP A 127 -7.37 -12.84 -7.52
C ASP A 127 -8.11 -13.32 -8.76
N TYR A 128 -8.38 -12.45 -9.72
CA TYR A 128 -9.04 -12.83 -10.97
C TYR A 128 -8.28 -13.90 -11.75
N ALA A 129 -6.95 -13.87 -11.79
CA ALA A 129 -6.14 -14.87 -12.48
C ALA A 129 -6.26 -16.26 -11.86
N ARG A 130 -6.61 -16.38 -10.58
CA ARG A 130 -6.79 -17.69 -9.92
C ARG A 130 -8.01 -18.42 -10.46
N GLU A 131 -9.05 -17.68 -10.84
CA GLU A 131 -10.29 -18.23 -11.39
C GLU A 131 -10.28 -18.26 -12.92
N HIS A 132 -9.55 -17.33 -13.54
CA HIS A 132 -9.49 -17.14 -14.98
C HIS A 132 -8.04 -17.11 -15.50
N PRO A 133 -7.23 -18.17 -15.27
CA PRO A 133 -5.79 -18.17 -15.59
C PRO A 133 -5.47 -18.06 -17.08
N GLY A 134 -6.45 -18.37 -17.93
CA GLY A 134 -6.31 -18.34 -19.39
C GLY A 134 -6.82 -17.06 -20.06
N ASP A 135 -7.21 -16.01 -19.30
CA ASP A 135 -7.65 -14.75 -19.89
C ASP A 135 -6.44 -13.91 -20.35
N PRO A 136 -6.20 -13.79 -21.68
CA PRO A 136 -5.03 -13.08 -22.19
C PRO A 136 -5.12 -11.57 -22.00
N ALA A 137 -6.33 -10.99 -22.01
CA ALA A 137 -6.51 -9.56 -21.85
C ALA A 137 -6.19 -9.14 -20.40
N TRP A 138 -6.60 -9.94 -19.43
CA TRP A 138 -6.26 -9.69 -18.04
C TRP A 138 -4.77 -9.93 -17.76
N ALA A 139 -4.15 -10.93 -18.36
CA ALA A 139 -2.71 -11.17 -18.26
C ALA A 139 -1.88 -10.00 -18.82
N GLU A 140 -2.32 -9.40 -19.92
CA GLU A 140 -1.73 -8.20 -20.48
C GLU A 140 -1.89 -7.01 -19.52
N LEU A 141 -3.09 -6.78 -18.96
CA LEU A 141 -3.34 -5.74 -17.97
C LEU A 141 -2.45 -5.90 -16.73
N PHE A 142 -2.33 -7.12 -16.19
CA PHE A 142 -1.43 -7.42 -15.08
C PHE A 142 0.02 -7.03 -15.43
N THR A 143 0.46 -7.36 -16.64
CA THR A 143 1.78 -6.98 -17.15
C THR A 143 1.97 -5.46 -17.18
N VAL A 144 0.96 -4.73 -17.69
CA VAL A 144 0.99 -3.25 -17.75
C VAL A 144 1.08 -2.64 -16.36
N VAL A 145 0.31 -3.13 -15.39
CA VAL A 145 0.35 -2.63 -14.00
C VAL A 145 1.70 -2.92 -13.33
N CYS A 146 2.25 -4.12 -13.51
CA CYS A 146 3.59 -4.45 -13.02
C CYS A 146 4.67 -3.55 -13.65
N ARG A 147 4.58 -3.29 -14.95
CA ARG A 147 5.50 -2.37 -15.64
C ARG A 147 5.37 -0.94 -15.15
N MET A 148 4.15 -0.45 -14.92
CA MET A 148 3.93 0.87 -14.32
C MET A 148 4.65 0.99 -12.97
N ALA A 149 4.51 0.00 -12.08
CA ALA A 149 5.24 -0.02 -10.81
C ALA A 149 6.77 0.01 -11.02
N SER A 150 7.28 -0.77 -11.97
CA SER A 150 8.72 -0.81 -12.29
C SER A 150 9.23 0.51 -12.89
N VAL A 151 8.45 1.17 -13.74
CA VAL A 151 8.80 2.47 -14.35
C VAL A 151 9.00 3.54 -13.28
N VAL A 152 8.20 3.56 -12.23
CA VAL A 152 8.39 4.51 -11.12
C VAL A 152 9.45 4.05 -10.10
N GLY A 153 10.15 2.95 -10.38
CA GLY A 153 11.23 2.42 -9.54
C GLY A 153 10.75 1.58 -8.36
N ALA A 154 9.46 1.23 -8.32
CA ALA A 154 8.90 0.33 -7.31
C ALA A 154 9.09 -1.14 -7.69
N GLU A 155 8.89 -2.01 -6.71
CA GLU A 155 8.99 -3.46 -6.86
C GLU A 155 7.60 -4.08 -6.80
N ALA A 156 7.13 -4.65 -7.91
CA ALA A 156 5.84 -5.31 -7.98
C ALA A 156 5.84 -6.58 -7.12
N VAL A 157 4.96 -6.62 -6.12
CA VAL A 157 4.79 -7.75 -5.19
C VAL A 157 3.40 -8.32 -5.41
N PRO A 158 3.27 -9.51 -6.03
CA PRO A 158 1.96 -10.11 -6.22
C PRO A 158 1.38 -10.55 -4.87
N VAL A 159 0.11 -10.27 -4.67
CA VAL A 159 -0.59 -10.56 -3.42
C VAL A 159 -2.08 -10.76 -3.70
N SER A 160 -2.72 -11.70 -3.02
CA SER A 160 -4.18 -11.81 -3.03
C SER A 160 -4.81 -10.71 -2.15
N VAL A 161 -6.03 -10.34 -2.48
CA VAL A 161 -6.78 -9.25 -1.83
C VAL A 161 -6.82 -9.43 -0.32
N ASP A 162 -7.25 -10.60 0.16
CA ASP A 162 -7.38 -10.87 1.60
C ASP A 162 -6.02 -10.85 2.31
N ARG A 163 -5.00 -11.48 1.74
CA ARG A 163 -3.66 -11.51 2.33
C ARG A 163 -2.97 -10.14 2.35
N HIS A 164 -3.30 -9.28 1.36
CA HIS A 164 -2.87 -7.90 1.40
C HIS A 164 -3.42 -7.20 2.65
N ASP A 165 -4.74 -7.26 2.86
CA ASP A 165 -5.40 -6.53 3.94
C ASP A 165 -5.01 -7.09 5.32
N GLU A 166 -4.82 -8.41 5.46
CA GLU A 166 -4.22 -9.02 6.66
C GLU A 166 -2.79 -8.53 6.92
N ALA A 167 -1.96 -8.44 5.88
CA ALA A 167 -0.57 -8.01 6.02
C ALA A 167 -0.49 -6.53 6.45
N VAL A 168 -1.23 -5.64 5.78
CA VAL A 168 -1.21 -4.20 6.11
C VAL A 168 -1.86 -3.91 7.46
N ALA A 169 -2.83 -4.71 7.90
CA ALA A 169 -3.36 -4.63 9.26
C ALA A 169 -2.24 -4.76 10.31
N ARG A 170 -1.30 -5.70 10.11
CA ARG A 170 -0.18 -5.96 11.04
C ARG A 170 0.94 -4.93 10.95
N VAL A 171 1.32 -4.50 9.76
CA VAL A 171 2.55 -3.71 9.55
C VAL A 171 2.31 -2.23 9.31
N SER A 172 1.04 -1.82 9.16
CA SER A 172 0.64 -0.43 8.90
C SER A 172 -0.46 0.02 9.86
N HIS A 173 -1.63 -0.61 9.83
CA HIS A 173 -2.81 -0.11 10.56
C HIS A 173 -2.65 -0.24 12.09
N LEU A 174 -2.27 -1.41 12.59
CA LEU A 174 -1.98 -1.60 14.01
C LEU A 174 -0.93 -0.62 14.54
N PRO A 175 0.22 -0.38 13.89
CA PRO A 175 1.17 0.65 14.28
C PRO A 175 0.56 2.05 14.45
N HIS A 176 -0.37 2.47 13.58
CA HIS A 176 -1.06 3.75 13.75
C HIS A 176 -1.94 3.76 14.99
N VAL A 177 -2.78 2.75 15.20
CA VAL A 177 -3.63 2.65 16.40
C VAL A 177 -2.80 2.67 17.69
N ILE A 178 -1.67 1.95 17.70
CA ILE A 178 -0.77 1.92 18.85
C ILE A 178 -0.12 3.29 19.07
N ALA A 179 0.32 3.95 18.03
CA ALA A 179 0.96 5.26 18.13
C ALA A 179 0.01 6.32 18.73
N GLU A 180 -1.26 6.31 18.29
CA GLU A 180 -2.31 7.20 18.84
C GLU A 180 -2.55 6.89 20.32
N ALA A 181 -2.75 5.62 20.67
CA ALA A 181 -2.97 5.23 22.07
C ALA A 181 -1.77 5.55 22.95
N LEU A 182 -0.54 5.32 22.46
CA LEU A 182 0.69 5.64 23.18
C LEU A 182 0.87 7.15 23.38
N ALA A 183 0.53 7.97 22.39
CA ALA A 183 0.56 9.42 22.49
C ALA A 183 -0.39 9.92 23.58
N LEU A 184 -1.61 9.38 23.64
CA LEU A 184 -2.58 9.70 24.71
C LEU A 184 -2.06 9.31 26.10
N VAL A 185 -1.49 8.13 26.26
CA VAL A 185 -0.91 7.69 27.55
C VAL A 185 0.24 8.61 27.97
N GLY A 186 1.09 9.03 27.01
CA GLY A 186 2.17 9.97 27.28
C GLY A 186 1.66 11.35 27.72
N ASP A 187 0.61 11.84 27.07
CA ASP A 187 -0.01 13.13 27.41
C ASP A 187 -0.67 13.14 28.79
N HIS A 188 -1.30 12.03 29.20
CA HIS A 188 -1.85 11.85 30.55
C HIS A 188 -0.80 11.96 31.66
N GLY A 189 0.49 11.77 31.34
CA GLY A 189 1.60 11.99 32.28
C GLY A 189 1.95 13.44 32.54
N GLY A 190 1.30 14.39 31.86
CA GLY A 190 1.42 15.83 32.02
C GLY A 190 2.81 16.37 31.64
N THR A 191 3.08 17.61 32.07
CA THR A 191 4.27 18.36 31.67
C THR A 191 5.60 17.66 32.00
N LEU A 192 5.65 16.90 33.07
CA LEU A 192 6.86 16.16 33.43
C LEU A 192 7.15 15.04 32.46
N ALA A 193 6.14 14.25 32.09
CA ALA A 193 6.30 13.18 31.11
C ALA A 193 6.69 13.74 29.73
N GLN A 194 6.08 14.84 29.32
CA GLN A 194 6.41 15.55 28.08
C GLN A 194 7.87 16.05 28.08
N SER A 195 8.34 16.64 29.19
CA SER A 195 9.72 17.11 29.35
C SER A 195 10.75 16.00 29.30
N LEU A 196 10.39 14.79 29.75
CA LEU A 196 11.26 13.60 29.76
C LEU A 196 11.14 12.77 28.47
N SER A 197 10.24 13.13 27.55
CA SER A 197 10.06 12.42 26.29
C SER A 197 11.31 12.49 25.41
N ALA A 198 11.86 11.32 25.08
CA ALA A 198 13.09 11.17 24.31
C ALA A 198 12.87 10.45 22.98
N GLY A 199 13.94 10.05 22.32
CA GLY A 199 13.90 9.46 20.98
C GLY A 199 13.02 8.21 20.86
N SER A 200 12.95 7.37 21.89
CA SER A 200 12.09 6.17 21.91
C SER A 200 10.61 6.54 21.83
N PHE A 201 10.15 7.46 22.68
CA PHE A 201 8.75 7.92 22.65
C PHE A 201 8.40 8.59 21.32
N ARG A 202 9.25 9.55 20.87
CA ARG A 202 9.04 10.24 19.59
C ARG A 202 9.03 9.28 18.39
N GLY A 203 9.91 8.30 18.39
CA GLY A 203 9.96 7.28 17.34
C GLY A 203 8.70 6.41 17.32
N SER A 204 8.22 5.99 18.50
CA SER A 204 7.05 5.13 18.62
C SER A 204 5.71 5.85 18.37
N THR A 205 5.67 7.17 18.55
CA THR A 205 4.47 8.00 18.29
C THR A 205 4.55 8.79 16.99
N ARG A 206 5.61 8.63 16.18
CA ARG A 206 5.83 9.42 14.97
C ARG A 206 4.64 9.43 14.02
N VAL A 207 4.03 8.27 13.80
CA VAL A 207 2.92 8.13 12.85
C VAL A 207 1.58 8.68 13.38
N ALA A 208 1.47 9.03 14.65
CA ALA A 208 0.33 9.75 15.20
C ALA A 208 0.23 11.21 14.71
N SER A 209 1.26 11.73 13.99
CA SER A 209 1.17 13.01 13.28
C SER A 209 0.47 12.93 11.93
N THR A 210 0.11 11.75 11.47
CA THR A 210 -0.64 11.54 10.22
C THR A 210 -2.05 12.15 10.35
N ASP A 211 -2.59 12.65 9.24
CA ASP A 211 -3.94 13.21 9.20
C ASP A 211 -4.97 12.21 9.81
N PRO A 212 -5.74 12.63 10.84
CA PRO A 212 -6.65 11.74 11.55
C PRO A 212 -7.72 11.10 10.65
N ASP A 213 -8.21 11.82 9.63
CA ASP A 213 -9.18 11.28 8.70
C ASP A 213 -8.58 10.19 7.81
N LEU A 214 -7.31 10.32 7.45
CA LEU A 214 -6.59 9.29 6.71
C LEU A 214 -6.42 8.02 7.55
N VAL A 215 -5.95 8.16 8.80
CA VAL A 215 -5.78 7.03 9.73
C VAL A 215 -7.13 6.34 9.99
N ARG A 216 -8.16 7.11 10.29
CA ARG A 216 -9.50 6.59 10.53
C ARG A 216 -10.03 5.82 9.32
N ASN A 217 -10.00 6.44 8.13
CA ASN A 217 -10.49 5.79 6.91
C ASN A 217 -9.76 4.47 6.61
N MET A 218 -8.46 4.44 6.77
CA MET A 218 -7.63 3.25 6.53
C MET A 218 -7.95 2.13 7.53
N CYS A 219 -8.05 2.44 8.83
CA CYS A 219 -8.30 1.46 9.89
C CYS A 219 -9.75 0.97 9.89
N GLU A 220 -10.74 1.87 9.76
CA GLU A 220 -12.16 1.52 9.74
C GLU A 220 -12.51 0.67 8.52
N THR A 221 -11.95 1.00 7.36
CA THR A 221 -12.21 0.25 6.12
C THR A 221 -11.58 -1.15 6.15
N ASN A 222 -10.51 -1.37 6.91
CA ASN A 222 -9.87 -2.67 7.11
C ASN A 222 -10.18 -3.27 8.50
N ALA A 223 -11.31 -2.93 9.11
CA ALA A 223 -11.65 -3.36 10.46
C ALA A 223 -11.71 -4.89 10.59
N GLU A 224 -12.20 -5.59 9.57
CA GLU A 224 -12.31 -7.05 9.55
C GLU A 224 -10.96 -7.73 9.74
N SER A 225 -9.89 -7.25 9.08
CA SER A 225 -8.54 -7.76 9.26
C SER A 225 -7.83 -7.16 10.47
N LEU A 226 -8.18 -5.93 10.88
CA LEU A 226 -7.48 -5.23 11.95
C LEU A 226 -7.88 -5.72 13.35
N VAL A 227 -9.18 -6.03 13.58
CA VAL A 227 -9.68 -6.43 14.89
C VAL A 227 -8.96 -7.67 15.43
N PRO A 228 -8.80 -8.77 14.67
CA PRO A 228 -8.05 -9.94 15.16
C PRO A 228 -6.58 -9.64 15.52
N VAL A 229 -5.95 -8.74 14.74
CA VAL A 229 -4.56 -8.33 14.99
C VAL A 229 -4.45 -7.46 16.25
N LEU A 230 -5.44 -6.61 16.48
CA LEU A 230 -5.53 -5.80 17.70
C LEU A 230 -5.76 -6.68 18.94
N ASP A 231 -6.61 -7.71 18.83
CA ASP A 231 -6.83 -8.68 19.92
C ASP A 231 -5.53 -9.43 20.27
N GLU A 232 -4.77 -9.87 19.26
CA GLU A 232 -3.45 -10.49 19.47
C GLU A 232 -2.50 -9.53 20.21
N PHE A 233 -2.46 -8.27 19.83
CA PHE A 233 -1.62 -7.26 20.47
C PHE A 233 -2.05 -6.98 21.92
N ILE A 234 -3.35 -6.86 22.18
CA ILE A 234 -3.90 -6.69 23.53
C ILE A 234 -3.53 -7.87 24.42
N ALA A 235 -3.63 -9.10 23.90
CA ALA A 235 -3.25 -10.29 24.66
C ALA A 235 -1.75 -10.29 25.05
N LEU A 236 -0.86 -9.84 24.14
CA LEU A 236 0.57 -9.68 24.47
C LEU A 236 0.80 -8.64 25.56
N LEU A 237 0.08 -7.51 25.55
CA LEU A 237 0.17 -6.48 26.59
C LEU A 237 -0.40 -6.95 27.94
N GLN A 238 -1.50 -7.69 27.91
CA GLN A 238 -2.06 -8.31 29.13
C GLN A 238 -1.07 -9.27 29.75
N GLY A 239 -0.45 -10.15 28.96
CA GLY A 239 0.60 -11.06 29.43
C GLY A 239 1.81 -10.32 30.04
N ALA A 240 2.23 -9.21 29.41
CA ALA A 240 3.30 -8.37 29.94
C ALA A 240 2.92 -7.74 31.29
N ARG A 241 1.69 -7.21 31.41
CA ARG A 241 1.15 -6.65 32.67
C ARG A 241 1.11 -7.70 33.77
N ASP A 242 0.59 -8.89 33.47
CA ASP A 242 0.46 -9.97 34.45
C ASP A 242 1.84 -10.46 34.92
N SER A 243 2.81 -10.56 34.01
CA SER A 243 4.20 -10.89 34.36
C SER A 243 4.83 -9.83 35.26
N LEU A 244 4.58 -8.55 35.05
CA LEU A 244 5.09 -7.46 35.90
C LEU A 244 4.39 -7.41 37.28
N SER A 245 3.13 -7.84 37.35
CA SER A 245 2.36 -7.87 38.58
C SER A 245 2.66 -9.12 39.45
N GLY A 246 3.27 -10.14 38.85
CA GLY A 246 3.67 -11.37 39.52
C GLY A 246 4.96 -11.23 40.35
N GLU A 247 5.34 -12.29 41.03
CA GLU A 247 6.53 -12.31 41.92
C GLU A 247 7.84 -12.10 41.14
N SER A 248 7.96 -12.69 39.95
CA SER A 248 9.19 -12.61 39.14
C SER A 248 9.41 -11.24 38.50
N ARG A 249 8.37 -10.47 38.27
CA ARG A 249 8.37 -9.15 37.54
C ARG A 249 9.21 -9.14 36.27
N SER A 250 9.16 -10.24 35.51
CA SER A 250 10.04 -10.46 34.37
C SER A 250 9.31 -10.27 33.03
N LEU A 251 9.93 -9.50 32.14
CA LEU A 251 9.52 -9.37 30.73
C LEU A 251 10.46 -10.15 29.79
N GLU A 252 11.25 -11.09 30.32
CA GLU A 252 12.31 -11.77 29.56
C GLU A 252 11.78 -12.45 28.29
N GLU A 253 10.65 -13.15 28.38
CA GLU A 253 10.07 -13.86 27.24
C GLU A 253 9.62 -12.88 26.15
N LEU A 254 8.87 -11.84 26.49
CA LEU A 254 8.41 -10.84 25.54
C LEU A 254 9.59 -10.13 24.87
N THR A 255 10.59 -9.68 25.65
CA THR A 255 11.72 -8.92 25.12
C THR A 255 12.62 -9.76 24.21
N LYS A 256 12.90 -11.02 24.60
CA LYS A 256 13.68 -11.95 23.77
C LYS A 256 12.95 -12.29 22.46
N SER A 257 11.64 -12.56 22.55
CA SER A 257 10.84 -12.91 21.38
C SER A 257 10.67 -11.73 20.43
N GLY A 258 10.39 -10.54 20.94
CA GLY A 258 10.31 -9.31 20.16
C GLY A 258 11.64 -8.96 19.48
N HIS A 259 12.75 -9.08 20.21
CA HIS A 259 14.08 -8.88 19.62
C HIS A 259 14.37 -9.85 18.46
N ARG A 260 14.10 -11.15 18.65
CA ARG A 260 14.25 -12.15 17.59
C ARG A 260 13.37 -11.83 16.37
N ALA A 261 12.12 -11.38 16.59
CA ALA A 261 11.22 -10.97 15.51
C ALA A 261 11.77 -9.77 14.74
N HIS A 262 12.26 -8.74 15.46
CA HIS A 262 12.90 -7.57 14.85
C HIS A 262 14.10 -7.96 13.99
N LEU A 263 14.99 -8.83 14.47
CA LEU A 263 16.16 -9.28 13.70
C LEU A 263 15.75 -10.03 12.43
N ARG A 264 14.70 -10.87 12.47
CA ARG A 264 14.19 -11.53 11.25
C ARG A 264 13.66 -10.52 10.22
N MET A 265 12.96 -9.48 10.67
CA MET A 265 12.45 -8.42 9.78
C MET A 265 13.60 -7.58 9.20
N ALA A 266 14.58 -7.24 10.02
CA ALA A 266 15.76 -6.47 9.59
C ALA A 266 16.59 -7.24 8.55
N ALA A 267 16.77 -8.56 8.75
CA ALA A 267 17.48 -9.41 7.79
C ALA A 267 16.80 -9.45 6.42
N ARG A 268 15.46 -9.34 6.36
CA ARG A 268 14.70 -9.26 5.10
C ARG A 268 14.81 -7.90 4.40
N LYS A 269 15.15 -6.83 5.11
CA LYS A 269 15.33 -5.50 4.51
C LYS A 269 16.73 -5.29 3.89
N GLY A 270 17.58 -6.32 3.89
CA GLY A 270 18.97 -6.21 3.52
C GLY A 270 19.77 -5.53 4.64
N ALA A 271 20.78 -6.22 5.17
CA ALA A 271 21.63 -5.62 6.19
C ALA A 271 22.39 -4.43 5.57
N ARG A 272 22.04 -3.21 5.98
CA ARG A 272 22.96 -2.06 5.85
C ARG A 272 24.17 -2.32 6.75
N ARG A 273 25.09 -3.13 6.29
CA ARG A 273 26.45 -3.20 6.84
C ARG A 273 27.42 -3.14 5.69
N GLU A 274 28.06 -1.96 5.55
CA GLU A 274 29.32 -1.77 4.82
C GLU A 274 29.27 -1.97 3.29
N SER A 275 28.15 -1.63 2.62
CA SER A 275 28.19 -1.47 1.16
C SER A 275 28.61 -0.05 0.81
N VAL A 276 29.72 0.10 0.10
CA VAL A 276 30.22 1.36 -0.49
C VAL A 276 29.32 1.81 -1.66
N SER A 277 28.30 1.02 -1.99
CA SER A 277 27.34 1.30 -3.07
C SER A 277 26.13 2.10 -2.55
N PRO A 278 25.77 3.22 -3.19
CA PRO A 278 24.57 3.98 -2.86
C PRO A 278 23.27 3.28 -3.29
N VAL A 279 23.34 2.11 -3.93
CA VAL A 279 22.17 1.36 -4.40
C VAL A 279 21.69 0.44 -3.29
N GLU A 280 20.46 0.68 -2.80
CA GLU A 280 19.76 -0.25 -1.92
C GLU A 280 19.40 -1.52 -2.71
N ILE A 281 20.08 -2.63 -2.42
CA ILE A 281 19.75 -3.92 -3.00
C ILE A 281 18.56 -4.47 -2.21
N SER A 282 17.42 -4.61 -2.88
CA SER A 282 16.25 -5.26 -2.30
C SER A 282 16.57 -6.71 -1.93
N SER A 283 16.14 -7.11 -0.73
CA SER A 283 16.24 -8.51 -0.28
C SER A 283 15.07 -9.38 -0.70
N ARG A 284 14.08 -8.83 -1.44
CA ARG A 284 12.95 -9.62 -1.94
C ARG A 284 13.42 -10.56 -3.04
N PRO A 285 13.16 -11.89 -2.94
CA PRO A 285 13.46 -12.81 -4.03
C PRO A 285 12.81 -12.34 -5.33
N ILE A 286 13.57 -12.35 -6.42
CA ILE A 286 13.07 -11.98 -7.75
C ILE A 286 12.63 -13.26 -8.45
N MET A 287 11.40 -13.26 -8.94
CA MET A 287 10.90 -14.33 -9.78
C MET A 287 10.37 -13.77 -11.10
N ARG A 288 10.73 -14.43 -12.20
CA ARG A 288 10.31 -14.06 -13.54
C ARG A 288 9.06 -14.82 -13.91
N VAL A 289 8.05 -14.11 -14.36
CA VAL A 289 6.76 -14.69 -14.74
C VAL A 289 6.40 -14.23 -16.15
N HIS A 290 5.85 -15.14 -16.94
CA HIS A 290 5.24 -14.82 -18.22
C HIS A 290 3.71 -14.91 -18.06
N PRO A 291 3.02 -13.79 -17.82
CA PRO A 291 1.57 -13.79 -17.64
C PRO A 291 0.85 -14.41 -18.84
N GLY A 292 -0.19 -15.20 -18.56
CA GLY A 292 -0.95 -15.92 -19.58
C GLY A 292 -0.39 -17.28 -19.97
N THR A 293 0.82 -17.66 -19.52
CA THR A 293 1.34 -19.02 -19.75
C THR A 293 0.73 -20.04 -18.78
N PRO A 294 0.60 -21.33 -19.15
CA PRO A 294 0.01 -22.33 -18.27
C PRO A 294 0.68 -22.38 -16.88
N GLY A 295 -0.09 -22.20 -15.81
CA GLY A 295 0.38 -22.30 -14.42
C GLY A 295 1.04 -21.04 -13.86
N TRP A 296 1.01 -19.91 -14.58
CA TRP A 296 1.59 -18.67 -14.10
C TRP A 296 0.91 -18.13 -12.82
N GLU A 297 -0.39 -18.36 -12.65
CA GLU A 297 -1.14 -18.02 -11.45
C GLU A 297 -0.62 -18.76 -10.21
N LYS A 298 -0.16 -20.01 -10.36
CA LYS A 298 0.46 -20.80 -9.28
C LYS A 298 1.83 -20.25 -8.91
N GLN A 299 2.57 -19.73 -9.90
CA GLN A 299 3.83 -19.05 -9.64
C GLN A 299 3.60 -17.77 -8.81
N LEU A 300 2.53 -16.99 -9.08
CA LEU A 300 2.19 -15.82 -8.27
C LEU A 300 1.89 -16.20 -6.82
N VAL A 301 1.13 -17.27 -6.58
CA VAL A 301 0.89 -17.81 -5.22
C VAL A 301 2.20 -18.20 -4.53
N GLN A 302 3.13 -18.81 -5.24
CA GLN A 302 4.44 -19.16 -4.69
C GLN A 302 5.25 -17.92 -4.35
N ILE A 303 5.26 -16.89 -5.23
CA ILE A 303 5.96 -15.62 -5.00
C ILE A 303 5.38 -14.91 -3.77
N GLU A 304 4.06 -14.84 -3.66
CA GLU A 304 3.36 -14.31 -2.50
C GLU A 304 3.82 -15.01 -1.20
N SER A 305 3.88 -16.34 -1.20
CA SER A 305 4.21 -17.14 -0.01
C SER A 305 5.61 -16.82 0.56
N VAL A 306 6.54 -16.42 -0.28
CA VAL A 306 7.91 -16.05 0.13
C VAL A 306 8.13 -14.54 0.23
N GLY A 307 7.10 -13.73 -0.03
CA GLY A 307 7.19 -12.27 -0.06
C GLY A 307 8.16 -11.78 -1.15
N GLY A 308 8.16 -12.46 -2.29
CA GLY A 308 8.99 -12.12 -3.45
C GLY A 308 8.42 -10.98 -4.28
N ARG A 309 9.23 -10.51 -5.24
CA ARG A 309 8.81 -9.57 -6.29
C ARG A 309 8.77 -10.25 -7.65
N VAL A 310 7.90 -9.76 -8.51
CA VAL A 310 7.76 -10.29 -9.86
C VAL A 310 8.41 -9.36 -10.88
N GLU A 311 9.12 -9.95 -11.84
CA GLU A 311 9.48 -9.34 -13.12
C GLU A 311 8.68 -10.01 -14.23
N VAL A 312 7.93 -9.21 -15.00
CA VAL A 312 7.08 -9.69 -16.09
C VAL A 312 7.75 -9.49 -17.45
N PHE A 313 7.54 -10.45 -18.37
CA PHE A 313 8.15 -10.45 -19.70
C PHE A 313 7.12 -10.65 -20.79
#